data_3e618d23fc2e23c6421db04f0bcc40c4
#
_entry.id   3e618d23fc2e23c6421db04f0bcc40c4
#
_cell.length_a   1.000
_cell.length_b   1.000
_cell.length_c   1.000
_cell.angle_alpha   90.00
_cell.angle_beta   90.00
_cell.angle_gamma   90.00
#
_symmetry.space_group_name_H-M   'P 1'
#
loop_
_entity.id
_entity.type
_entity.pdbx_description
1 polymer ?
#
loop_
_entity_poly.entity_id
_entity_poly.type
_entity_poly.pdbx_seq_one_letter_code
_entity_poly.pdbx_strand_id
1 'polypeptide(L)'
;MCGIAGLIHRGKSSNVGSELQLMLQALKHRGPDSTGYALYAQNDGQNFIMRFKVGENVGEGSTSVNEDTSVYDQRKKLVDRMLSELGARIVKEDRLTPYSFRYEMKYDQDLMEFSKKIESIDSVEILSIGKSLELIKDLGDAKVVSLSLIHI
;
A
#
# COMPACT_ATOMS: atom_id res chain seq x y z
N MET A 1 3.40 -13.87 18.35
CA MET A 1 4.84 -13.66 18.04
C MET A 1 4.96 -13.33 16.56
N CYS A 2 5.69 -12.27 16.20
CA CYS A 2 5.87 -11.87 14.81
C CYS A 2 7.06 -12.59 14.18
N GLY A 3 6.99 -12.87 12.88
CA GLY A 3 8.10 -13.35 12.05
C GLY A 3 8.60 -12.22 11.14
N ILE A 4 9.90 -12.12 10.95
CA ILE A 4 10.54 -11.14 10.06
C ILE A 4 11.45 -11.90 9.10
N ALA A 5 11.38 -11.56 7.83
CA ALA A 5 12.29 -12.02 6.78
C ALA A 5 12.80 -10.81 5.99
N GLY A 6 13.99 -10.91 5.44
CA GLY A 6 14.58 -9.87 4.61
C GLY A 6 15.45 -10.46 3.51
N LEU A 7 15.48 -9.80 2.36
CA LEU A 7 16.21 -10.22 1.18
C LEU A 7 16.86 -9.02 0.51
N ILE A 8 18.14 -9.15 0.19
CA ILE A 8 18.90 -8.15 -0.57
C ILE A 8 19.62 -8.87 -1.70
N HIS A 9 19.30 -8.53 -2.94
CA HIS A 9 20.03 -8.97 -4.11
C HIS A 9 21.20 -8.05 -4.42
N ARG A 10 22.36 -8.65 -4.71
CA ARG A 10 23.48 -7.94 -5.30
C ARG A 10 23.40 -8.07 -6.82
N GLY A 11 23.07 -6.99 -7.49
CA GLY A 11 22.87 -6.95 -8.94
C GLY A 11 21.39 -6.79 -9.35
N LYS A 12 21.09 -7.01 -10.62
CA LYS A 12 19.70 -6.92 -11.12
C LYS A 12 18.96 -8.21 -10.83
N SER A 13 17.88 -8.14 -10.06
CA SER A 13 16.95 -9.25 -9.85
C SER A 13 15.53 -8.77 -10.08
N SER A 14 14.75 -9.57 -10.79
CA SER A 14 13.33 -9.30 -11.05
C SER A 14 12.37 -10.05 -10.12
N ASN A 15 12.87 -10.91 -9.21
CA ASN A 15 12.03 -11.85 -8.46
C ASN A 15 11.99 -11.60 -6.94
N VAL A 16 12.45 -10.43 -6.46
CA VAL A 16 12.53 -10.11 -5.04
C VAL A 16 11.18 -10.28 -4.33
N GLY A 17 10.10 -9.84 -4.94
CA GLY A 17 8.75 -9.94 -4.37
C GLY A 17 8.30 -11.40 -4.17
N SER A 18 8.51 -12.25 -5.18
CA SER A 18 8.15 -13.67 -5.11
C SER A 18 8.98 -14.43 -4.08
N GLU A 19 10.28 -14.17 -4.02
CA GLU A 19 11.18 -14.81 -3.07
C GLU A 19 10.84 -14.40 -1.63
N LEU A 20 10.61 -13.11 -1.40
CA LEU A 20 10.19 -12.60 -0.09
C LEU A 20 8.83 -13.17 0.33
N GLN A 21 7.87 -13.33 -0.60
CA GLN A 21 6.60 -13.98 -0.35
C GLN A 21 6.78 -15.41 0.15
N LEU A 22 7.65 -16.21 -0.49
CA LEU A 22 7.93 -17.58 -0.06
C LEU A 22 8.56 -17.63 1.34
N MET A 23 9.49 -16.73 1.64
CA MET A 23 10.10 -16.62 2.96
C MET A 23 9.07 -16.28 4.03
N LEU A 24 8.20 -15.29 3.79
CA LEU A 24 7.15 -14.90 4.73
C LEU A 24 6.08 -15.98 4.88
N GLN A 25 5.75 -16.70 3.79
CA GLN A 25 4.82 -17.83 3.86
C GLN A 25 5.34 -18.96 4.74
N ALA A 26 6.66 -19.21 4.73
CA ALA A 26 7.29 -20.18 5.64
C ALA A 26 7.19 -19.74 7.13
N LEU A 27 7.05 -18.43 7.38
CA LEU A 27 6.87 -17.85 8.73
C LEU A 27 5.41 -17.67 9.13
N LYS A 28 4.43 -18.11 8.33
CA LYS A 28 2.99 -17.92 8.55
C LYS A 28 2.53 -18.33 9.95
N HIS A 29 3.09 -19.42 10.49
CA HIS A 29 2.75 -19.91 11.83
C HIS A 29 3.13 -18.94 12.97
N ARG A 30 3.94 -17.92 12.69
CA ARG A 30 4.40 -16.93 13.69
C ARG A 30 3.57 -15.63 13.68
N GLY A 31 2.80 -15.37 12.62
CA GLY A 31 1.98 -14.17 12.50
C GLY A 31 0.90 -14.39 11.44
N PRO A 32 -0.20 -15.10 11.77
CA PRO A 32 -1.22 -15.47 10.81
C PRO A 32 -2.18 -14.32 10.47
N ASP A 33 -2.25 -13.29 11.33
CA ASP A 33 -3.33 -12.31 11.30
C ASP A 33 -3.12 -11.22 10.24
N SER A 34 -1.88 -10.80 10.05
CA SER A 34 -1.54 -9.74 9.08
C SER A 34 -0.12 -9.91 8.55
N THR A 35 0.11 -9.42 7.35
CA THR A 35 1.43 -9.41 6.71
C THR A 35 1.74 -8.03 6.17
N GLY A 36 3.02 -7.63 6.28
CA GLY A 36 3.51 -6.39 5.69
C GLY A 36 4.77 -6.64 4.87
N TYR A 37 4.94 -5.84 3.82
CA TYR A 37 6.14 -5.79 2.99
C TYR A 37 6.70 -4.38 3.00
N ALA A 38 8.02 -4.27 3.11
CA ALA A 38 8.76 -3.04 2.86
C ALA A 38 9.65 -3.27 1.64
N LEU A 39 9.38 -2.55 0.56
CA LEU A 39 10.09 -2.70 -0.70
C LEU A 39 10.91 -1.45 -0.98
N TYR A 40 12.19 -1.64 -1.23
CA TYR A 40 13.08 -0.58 -1.67
C TYR A 40 13.28 -0.69 -3.17
N ALA A 41 12.77 0.28 -3.91
CA ALA A 41 12.96 0.38 -5.35
C ALA A 41 13.96 1.49 -5.69
N GLN A 42 14.77 1.27 -6.72
CA GLN A 42 15.47 2.37 -7.38
C GLN A 42 14.46 3.12 -8.23
N ASN A 43 13.89 4.19 -7.66
CA ASN A 43 13.13 5.16 -8.43
C ASN A 43 14.11 6.23 -8.97
N ASP A 44 13.78 6.88 -10.07
CA ASP A 44 14.53 8.03 -10.60
C ASP A 44 14.56 9.23 -9.63
N GLY A 45 13.87 9.10 -8.50
CA GLY A 45 13.85 10.05 -7.39
C GLY A 45 13.06 11.33 -7.66
N GLN A 46 12.39 11.43 -8.81
CA GLN A 46 11.66 12.66 -9.17
C GLN A 46 10.25 12.70 -8.59
N ASN A 47 9.55 11.57 -8.59
CA ASN A 47 8.17 11.48 -8.14
C ASN A 47 8.06 10.82 -6.78
N PHE A 48 7.06 11.21 -6.00
CA PHE A 48 6.67 10.49 -4.80
C PHE A 48 5.75 9.32 -5.15
N ILE A 49 5.91 8.22 -4.43
CA ILE A 49 4.99 7.10 -4.47
C ILE A 49 4.20 7.11 -3.17
N MET A 50 2.89 7.21 -3.26
CA MET A 50 1.97 7.11 -2.13
C MET A 50 1.18 5.82 -2.24
N ARG A 51 1.21 5.00 -1.19
CA ARG A 51 0.32 3.85 -1.01
C ARG A 51 -0.66 4.15 0.10
N PHE A 52 -1.93 3.92 -0.17
CA PHE A 52 -2.99 4.18 0.78
C PHE A 52 -4.15 3.19 0.63
N LYS A 53 -4.94 3.07 1.69
CA LYS A 53 -6.19 2.31 1.74
C LYS A 53 -7.35 3.23 2.05
N VAL A 54 -8.51 2.89 1.52
CA VAL A 54 -9.80 3.57 1.79
C VAL A 54 -10.79 2.64 2.50
N GLY A 55 -10.29 1.57 3.08
CA GLY A 55 -11.00 0.52 3.80
C GLY A 55 -10.06 -0.62 4.14
N GLU A 56 -10.58 -1.71 4.70
CA GLU A 56 -9.82 -2.90 5.06
C GLU A 56 -10.38 -4.15 4.39
N ASN A 57 -9.50 -5.15 4.26
CA ASN A 57 -9.93 -6.49 3.87
C ASN A 57 -10.76 -7.09 5.02
N VAL A 58 -12.01 -7.35 4.76
CA VAL A 58 -12.88 -8.08 5.68
C VAL A 58 -12.62 -9.56 5.42
N GLY A 59 -11.72 -10.17 6.23
CA GLY A 59 -11.32 -11.57 6.07
C GLY A 59 -12.51 -12.53 6.01
N GLU A 60 -12.33 -13.68 5.35
CA GLU A 60 -13.32 -14.76 5.34
C GLU A 60 -13.69 -15.12 6.77
N GLY A 61 -14.94 -14.91 7.17
CA GLY A 61 -15.47 -15.16 8.51
C GLY A 61 -15.89 -13.93 9.31
N SER A 62 -15.60 -12.73 8.84
CA SER A 62 -16.17 -11.52 9.44
C SER A 62 -17.63 -11.35 9.00
N THR A 63 -18.51 -11.22 9.99
CA THR A 63 -19.93 -10.87 9.77
C THR A 63 -20.15 -9.40 9.42
N SER A 64 -19.07 -8.63 9.25
CA SER A 64 -19.18 -7.27 8.75
C SER A 64 -19.65 -7.32 7.29
N VAL A 65 -20.76 -6.64 7.06
CA VAL A 65 -21.38 -6.44 5.77
C VAL A 65 -20.28 -6.07 4.76
N ASN A 66 -20.18 -6.80 3.64
CA ASN A 66 -19.33 -6.42 2.52
C ASN A 66 -19.56 -4.94 2.26
N GLU A 67 -18.57 -4.07 2.60
CA GLU A 67 -18.67 -2.67 2.23
C GLU A 67 -18.84 -2.64 0.72
N ASP A 68 -19.93 -2.04 0.28
CA ASP A 68 -20.22 -1.88 -1.14
C ASP A 68 -19.02 -1.16 -1.78
N THR A 69 -18.52 -1.71 -2.88
CA THR A 69 -17.40 -1.09 -3.62
C THR A 69 -17.65 0.38 -3.95
N SER A 70 -18.91 0.80 -3.97
CA SER A 70 -19.31 2.20 -4.13
C SER A 70 -18.76 3.10 -3.00
N VAL A 71 -18.64 2.59 -1.77
CA VAL A 71 -18.08 3.34 -0.63
C VAL A 71 -16.59 3.60 -0.83
N TYR A 72 -15.85 2.59 -1.29
CA TYR A 72 -14.42 2.74 -1.60
C TYR A 72 -14.19 3.76 -2.73
N ASP A 73 -15.04 3.72 -3.76
CA ASP A 73 -14.96 4.68 -4.87
C ASP A 73 -15.30 6.11 -4.43
N GLN A 74 -16.23 6.27 -3.49
CA GLN A 74 -16.54 7.57 -2.91
C GLN A 74 -15.36 8.11 -2.08
N ARG A 75 -14.78 7.30 -1.20
CA ARG A 75 -13.61 7.68 -0.40
C ARG A 75 -12.41 8.00 -1.30
N LYS A 76 -12.15 7.18 -2.32
CA LYS A 76 -11.12 7.48 -3.32
C LYS A 76 -11.32 8.85 -3.98
N LYS A 77 -12.55 9.18 -4.39
CA LYS A 77 -12.85 10.50 -4.97
C LYS A 77 -12.59 11.66 -4.00
N LEU A 78 -12.80 11.43 -2.69
CA LEU A 78 -12.44 12.44 -1.68
C LEU A 78 -10.93 12.61 -1.58
N VAL A 79 -10.17 11.51 -1.62
CA VAL A 79 -8.69 11.55 -1.68
C VAL A 79 -8.24 12.32 -2.94
N ASP A 80 -8.75 11.98 -4.12
CA ASP A 80 -8.37 12.64 -5.38
C ASP A 80 -8.64 14.16 -5.35
N ARG A 81 -9.78 14.55 -4.78
CA ARG A 81 -10.11 15.96 -4.59
C ARG A 81 -9.12 16.64 -3.65
N MET A 82 -8.88 16.06 -2.49
CA MET A 82 -7.93 16.59 -1.52
C MET A 82 -6.52 16.71 -2.11
N LEU A 83 -6.06 15.71 -2.88
CA LEU A 83 -4.77 15.76 -3.58
C LEU A 83 -4.70 16.97 -4.52
N SER A 84 -5.75 17.20 -5.30
CA SER A 84 -5.83 18.34 -6.21
C SER A 84 -5.83 19.67 -5.46
N GLU A 85 -6.58 19.77 -4.36
CA GLU A 85 -6.64 20.98 -3.51
C GLU A 85 -5.28 21.29 -2.85
N LEU A 86 -4.51 20.26 -2.52
CA LEU A 86 -3.16 20.37 -1.96
C LEU A 86 -2.09 20.65 -3.03
N GLY A 87 -2.46 20.69 -4.32
CA GLY A 87 -1.54 20.94 -5.42
C GLY A 87 -0.71 19.74 -5.85
N ALA A 88 -1.05 18.53 -5.39
CA ALA A 88 -0.40 17.31 -5.86
C ALA A 88 -0.86 16.97 -7.27
N ARG A 89 0.09 16.58 -8.12
CA ARG A 89 -0.18 16.14 -9.49
C ARG A 89 0.05 14.65 -9.64
N ILE A 90 -1.03 13.88 -9.81
CA ILE A 90 -0.96 12.45 -10.08
C ILE A 90 -0.37 12.23 -11.47
N VAL A 91 0.68 11.42 -11.56
CA VAL A 91 1.37 11.01 -12.79
C VAL A 91 0.88 9.63 -13.23
N LYS A 92 0.73 8.72 -12.26
CA LYS A 92 0.24 7.35 -12.48
C LYS A 92 -0.62 6.91 -11.32
N GLU A 93 -1.67 6.17 -11.62
CA GLU A 93 -2.58 5.57 -10.67
C GLU A 93 -2.69 4.08 -10.94
N ASP A 94 -2.49 3.26 -9.90
CA ASP A 94 -2.71 1.83 -9.93
C ASP A 94 -3.70 1.47 -8.81
N ARG A 95 -4.80 0.76 -9.15
CA ARG A 95 -5.71 0.16 -8.17
C ARG A 95 -5.24 -1.27 -7.92
N LEU A 96 -4.84 -1.57 -6.69
CA LEU A 96 -4.22 -2.84 -6.33
C LEU A 96 -5.26 -3.85 -5.84
N THR A 97 -6.20 -3.38 -5.02
CA THR A 97 -7.39 -4.10 -4.56
C THR A 97 -8.61 -3.18 -4.66
N PRO A 98 -9.83 -3.65 -4.38
CA PRO A 98 -10.99 -2.75 -4.34
C PRO A 98 -10.82 -1.51 -3.45
N TYR A 99 -10.01 -1.60 -2.39
CA TYR A 99 -9.83 -0.57 -1.36
C TYR A 99 -8.41 -0.05 -1.22
N SER A 100 -7.41 -0.54 -1.99
CA SER A 100 -6.01 -0.09 -1.90
C SER A 100 -5.49 0.43 -3.23
N PHE A 101 -4.69 1.49 -3.16
CA PHE A 101 -4.20 2.24 -4.30
C PHE A 101 -2.71 2.56 -4.17
N ARG A 102 -2.07 2.72 -5.32
CA ARG A 102 -0.71 3.20 -5.47
C ARG A 102 -0.72 4.37 -6.45
N TYR A 103 -0.31 5.55 -5.97
CA TYR A 103 -0.18 6.74 -6.78
C TYR A 103 1.28 7.14 -6.93
N GLU A 104 1.69 7.42 -8.14
CA GLU A 104 2.90 8.15 -8.43
C GLU A 104 2.54 9.61 -8.66
N MET A 105 3.16 10.53 -7.93
CA MET A 105 2.75 11.93 -7.95
C MET A 105 3.93 12.90 -7.81
N LYS A 106 3.74 14.10 -8.31
CA LYS A 106 4.61 15.25 -8.06
C LYS A 106 4.02 16.11 -6.96
N TYR A 107 4.86 16.45 -6.00
CA TYR A 107 4.50 17.31 -4.87
C TYR A 107 5.77 17.99 -4.34
N ASP A 108 5.69 19.25 -3.96
CA ASP A 108 6.84 20.07 -3.60
C ASP A 108 6.69 20.81 -2.25
N GLN A 109 5.61 20.51 -1.52
CA GLN A 109 5.33 21.11 -0.21
C GLN A 109 5.55 20.12 0.94
N ASP A 110 5.12 20.46 2.15
CA ASP A 110 5.30 19.66 3.36
C ASP A 110 4.50 18.36 3.32
N LEU A 111 5.21 17.23 3.28
CA LEU A 111 4.60 15.90 3.27
C LEU A 111 3.92 15.54 4.59
N MET A 112 4.34 16.10 5.72
CA MET A 112 3.72 15.78 7.00
C MET A 112 2.34 16.43 7.12
N GLU A 113 2.22 17.69 6.70
CA GLU A 113 0.93 18.37 6.64
C GLU A 113 0.01 17.71 5.61
N PHE A 114 0.56 17.37 4.46
CA PHE A 114 -0.14 16.62 3.42
C PHE A 114 -0.74 15.31 3.95
N SER A 115 0.08 14.46 4.58
CA SER A 115 -0.38 13.18 5.12
C SER A 115 -1.49 13.35 6.14
N LYS A 116 -1.36 14.30 7.06
CA LYS A 116 -2.41 14.61 8.06
C LYS A 116 -3.74 15.01 7.42
N LYS A 117 -3.70 15.79 6.34
CA LYS A 117 -4.92 16.20 5.62
C LYS A 117 -5.59 15.02 4.92
N ILE A 118 -4.82 14.17 4.25
CA ILE A 118 -5.37 12.97 3.60
C ILE A 118 -5.95 12.00 4.65
N GLU A 119 -5.25 11.74 5.73
CA GLU A 119 -5.71 10.85 6.81
C GLU A 119 -6.82 11.44 7.67
N SER A 120 -7.20 12.71 7.48
CA SER A 120 -8.40 13.28 8.07
C SER A 120 -9.70 12.80 7.41
N ILE A 121 -9.60 12.19 6.24
CA ILE A 121 -10.72 11.53 5.55
C ILE A 121 -11.01 10.21 6.27
N ASP A 122 -12.25 10.00 6.67
CA ASP A 122 -12.65 8.80 7.40
C ASP A 122 -12.30 7.52 6.66
N SER A 123 -11.74 6.54 7.38
CA SER A 123 -11.31 5.24 6.87
C SER A 123 -10.25 5.29 5.76
N VAL A 124 -9.48 6.38 5.68
CA VAL A 124 -8.32 6.51 4.81
C VAL A 124 -7.04 6.39 5.63
N GLU A 125 -6.16 5.49 5.23
CA GLU A 125 -4.85 5.24 5.85
C GLU A 125 -3.75 5.34 4.79
N ILE A 126 -2.74 6.18 5.01
CA ILE A 126 -1.52 6.20 4.21
C ILE A 126 -0.56 5.14 4.75
N LEU A 127 -0.26 4.12 3.95
CA LEU A 127 0.71 3.08 4.30
C LEU A 127 2.15 3.59 4.14
N SER A 128 2.40 4.33 3.07
CA SER A 128 3.68 4.98 2.83
C SER A 128 3.56 6.13 1.84
N ILE A 129 4.44 7.11 2.01
CA ILE A 129 4.70 8.16 1.04
C ILE A 129 6.19 8.43 1.00
N GLY A 130 6.83 8.27 -0.16
CA GLY A 130 8.27 8.41 -0.30
C GLY A 130 8.73 8.25 -1.74
N LYS A 131 10.04 8.32 -1.95
CA LYS A 131 10.65 8.21 -3.28
C LYS A 131 11.31 6.86 -3.57
N SER A 132 11.57 6.06 -2.55
CA SER A 132 12.32 4.81 -2.68
C SER A 132 11.77 3.66 -1.84
N LEU A 133 10.99 3.94 -0.80
CA LEU A 133 10.39 2.95 0.08
C LEU A 133 8.89 2.90 -0.14
N GLU A 134 8.38 1.70 -0.40
CA GLU A 134 6.96 1.41 -0.45
C GLU A 134 6.60 0.41 0.66
N LEU A 135 5.60 0.73 1.47
CA LEU A 135 5.04 -0.18 2.47
C LEU A 135 3.69 -0.72 1.99
N ILE A 136 3.53 -2.01 2.14
CA ILE A 136 2.28 -2.71 1.88
C ILE A 136 1.94 -3.49 3.14
N LYS A 137 0.73 -3.31 3.66
CA LYS A 137 0.25 -4.01 4.84
C LYS A 137 -1.21 -4.31 4.68
N ASP A 138 -1.59 -5.56 4.97
CA ASP A 138 -3.00 -5.95 4.98
C ASP A 138 -3.24 -7.14 5.92
N LEU A 139 -4.52 -7.42 6.19
CA LEU A 139 -4.94 -8.61 6.90
C LEU A 139 -4.73 -9.85 6.01
N GLY A 140 -4.32 -10.94 6.63
CA GLY A 140 -4.08 -12.20 5.96
C GLY A 140 -2.59 -12.58 5.85
N ASP A 141 -2.36 -13.74 5.27
CA ASP A 141 -1.01 -14.27 5.10
C ASP A 141 -0.27 -13.65 3.90
N ALA A 142 1.01 -13.98 3.79
CA ALA A 142 1.87 -13.43 2.76
C ALA A 142 1.36 -13.66 1.32
N LYS A 143 0.66 -14.78 1.08
CA LYS A 143 0.10 -15.09 -0.23
C LYS A 143 -1.07 -14.17 -0.59
N VAL A 144 -1.94 -13.88 0.37
CA VAL A 144 -3.08 -12.97 0.17
C VAL A 144 -2.57 -11.54 -0.06
N VAL A 145 -1.68 -11.06 0.80
CA VAL A 145 -1.17 -9.68 0.72
C VAL A 145 -0.28 -9.48 -0.51
N SER A 146 0.38 -10.53 -1.02
CA SER A 146 1.22 -10.45 -2.22
C SER A 146 0.44 -10.12 -3.50
N LEU A 147 -0.87 -10.27 -3.53
CA LEU A 147 -1.70 -9.84 -4.67
C LEU A 147 -1.56 -8.32 -4.92
N SER A 148 -1.28 -7.55 -3.87
CA SER A 148 -0.97 -6.12 -3.97
C SER A 148 0.45 -5.83 -4.50
N LEU A 149 1.30 -6.87 -4.67
CA LEU A 149 2.67 -6.76 -5.17
C LEU A 149 2.79 -6.96 -6.69
N ILE A 150 1.78 -7.53 -7.34
CA ILE A 150 1.85 -8.01 -8.73
C ILE A 150 2.10 -6.85 -9.73
N HIS A 151 2.02 -5.62 -9.29
CA HIS A 151 2.18 -4.41 -10.12
C HIS A 151 3.51 -3.67 -9.89
N ILE A 152 4.51 -4.34 -9.26
CA ILE A 152 5.83 -3.74 -8.99
C ILE A 152 6.88 -4.36 -9.92
#